data_5c497768c98c0e4cd93d387cc8ddbfd4
#
_entry.id   5c497768c98c0e4cd93d387cc8ddbfd4
#
_cell.length_a   1.000
_cell.length_b   1.000
_cell.length_c   1.000
_cell.angle_alpha   90.00
_cell.angle_beta   90.00
_cell.angle_gamma   90.00
#
_symmetry.space_group_name_H-M   'P 1'
#
loop_
_entity.id
_entity.type
_entity.pdbx_description
1 polymer ?
#
loop_
_entity_poly.entity_id
_entity_poly.type
_entity_poly.pdbx_seq_one_letter_code
_entity_poly.pdbx_strand_id
1 'polypeptide(L)'
;MNKIKFILIIICLGFISFYLSDYARSVVINSTNFVLSLYQDTRDFITQTIEEHFNQADEIKALREQNAELEHSATLLSAFAYKLDALLSEQNSTRFNPDVKLVRALSYMNIGDHDKIWIDFDEFDEDRIYGLISQGKTAGIVVNKDGNPLALLQTDPKSTFSVSIGEEHIAGIAMGNGSGITIKFIAQWLNPKVGDEVYTSGLDGIFFGGVPVGKISKVYEEELYKSAIVETDLKIQVPSYLYIITNQ
;
A
#
# COMPACT_ATOMS: atom_id res chain seq x y z
N MET A 1 -61.81 -53.92 50.70
CA MET A 1 -61.53 -52.78 49.79
C MET A 1 -61.88 -53.29 48.38
N ASN A 2 -62.85 -52.69 47.72
CA ASN A 2 -63.40 -53.23 46.49
C ASN A 2 -62.35 -53.26 45.37
N LYS A 3 -62.11 -54.41 44.73
CA LYS A 3 -61.09 -54.58 43.66
C LYS A 3 -61.19 -53.48 42.57
N ILE A 4 -62.46 -53.06 42.32
CA ILE A 4 -62.72 -51.97 41.37
C ILE A 4 -62.09 -50.61 41.77
N LYS A 5 -62.19 -50.25 43.08
CA LYS A 5 -61.55 -49.00 43.58
C LYS A 5 -60.05 -49.05 43.49
N PHE A 6 -59.41 -50.21 43.68
CA PHE A 6 -57.99 -50.38 43.55
C PHE A 6 -57.49 -50.24 42.12
N ILE A 7 -58.26 -50.81 41.14
CA ILE A 7 -57.99 -50.68 39.74
C ILE A 7 -58.12 -49.20 39.29
N LEU A 8 -59.13 -48.51 39.79
CA LEU A 8 -59.35 -47.09 39.46
C LEU A 8 -58.26 -46.20 40.00
N ILE A 9 -57.69 -46.46 41.17
CA ILE A 9 -56.53 -45.75 41.74
C ILE A 9 -55.26 -45.99 40.90
N ILE A 10 -55.03 -47.22 40.43
CA ILE A 10 -53.87 -47.52 39.58
C ILE A 10 -54.00 -46.83 38.22
N ILE A 11 -55.15 -46.78 37.60
CA ILE A 11 -55.38 -46.03 36.36
C ILE A 11 -55.21 -44.55 36.55
N CYS A 12 -55.67 -43.97 37.66
CA CYS A 12 -55.51 -42.55 37.98
C CYS A 12 -54.07 -42.20 38.21
N LEU A 13 -53.31 -43.05 38.94
CA LEU A 13 -51.88 -42.89 39.13
C LEU A 13 -51.06 -42.95 37.81
N GLY A 14 -51.48 -43.91 36.93
CA GLY A 14 -50.88 -44.00 35.57
C GLY A 14 -51.10 -42.74 34.73
N PHE A 15 -52.34 -42.22 34.78
CA PHE A 15 -52.69 -40.99 34.09
C PHE A 15 -51.94 -39.78 34.64
N ILE A 16 -51.78 -39.62 35.95
CA ILE A 16 -51.03 -38.58 36.61
C ILE A 16 -49.56 -38.73 36.28
N SER A 17 -48.99 -39.92 36.28
CA SER A 17 -47.60 -40.17 35.92
C SER A 17 -47.30 -39.80 34.47
N PHE A 18 -48.25 -40.13 33.56
CA PHE A 18 -48.11 -39.76 32.14
C PHE A 18 -48.14 -38.21 31.92
N TYR A 19 -49.09 -37.53 32.56
CA TYR A 19 -49.21 -36.07 32.48
C TYR A 19 -48.02 -35.34 33.12
N LEU A 20 -47.53 -35.81 34.26
CA LEU A 20 -46.34 -35.26 34.91
C LEU A 20 -45.06 -35.50 34.11
N SER A 21 -44.97 -36.64 33.37
CA SER A 21 -43.85 -36.96 32.51
C SER A 21 -43.71 -35.98 31.36
N ASP A 22 -44.82 -35.64 30.69
CA ASP A 22 -44.79 -34.66 29.60
C ASP A 22 -44.47 -33.23 30.10
N TYR A 23 -45.04 -32.85 31.21
CA TYR A 23 -44.75 -31.56 31.84
C TYR A 23 -43.26 -31.44 32.30
N ALA A 24 -42.74 -32.49 32.95
CA ALA A 24 -41.36 -32.55 33.39
C ALA A 24 -40.39 -32.52 32.18
N ARG A 25 -40.77 -33.22 31.09
CA ARG A 25 -39.97 -33.24 29.86
C ARG A 25 -39.91 -31.86 29.18
N SER A 26 -41.02 -31.15 29.12
CA SER A 26 -41.07 -29.79 28.52
C SER A 26 -40.28 -28.78 29.34
N VAL A 27 -40.33 -28.87 30.66
CA VAL A 27 -39.56 -27.99 31.56
C VAL A 27 -38.09 -28.26 31.44
N VAL A 28 -37.66 -29.53 31.37
CA VAL A 28 -36.24 -29.88 31.21
C VAL A 28 -35.71 -29.45 29.86
N ILE A 29 -36.45 -29.70 28.76
CA ILE A 29 -36.02 -29.28 27.41
C ILE A 29 -35.91 -27.76 27.29
N ASN A 30 -36.89 -27.01 27.80
CA ASN A 30 -36.87 -25.56 27.77
C ASN A 30 -35.73 -24.97 28.61
N SER A 31 -35.44 -25.54 29.77
CA SER A 31 -34.34 -25.12 30.62
C SER A 31 -33.00 -25.44 29.98
N THR A 32 -32.85 -26.57 29.34
CA THR A 32 -31.61 -26.97 28.62
C THR A 32 -31.37 -26.06 27.42
N ASN A 33 -32.39 -25.75 26.64
CA ASN A 33 -32.27 -24.82 25.51
C ASN A 33 -31.94 -23.41 25.97
N PHE A 34 -32.52 -22.94 27.07
CA PHE A 34 -32.20 -21.63 27.63
C PHE A 34 -30.75 -21.57 28.11
N VAL A 35 -30.25 -22.59 28.80
CA VAL A 35 -28.86 -22.66 29.24
C VAL A 35 -27.90 -22.75 28.04
N LEU A 36 -28.28 -23.50 27.01
CA LEU A 36 -27.46 -23.65 25.81
C LEU A 36 -27.38 -22.35 24.99
N SER A 37 -28.51 -21.64 24.84
CA SER A 37 -28.51 -20.33 24.17
C SER A 37 -27.70 -19.31 24.94
N LEU A 38 -27.83 -19.25 26.28
CA LEU A 38 -27.04 -18.34 27.10
C LEU A 38 -25.54 -18.64 26.99
N TYR A 39 -25.16 -19.91 26.91
CA TYR A 39 -23.75 -20.31 26.72
C TYR A 39 -23.25 -19.94 25.31
N GLN A 40 -24.04 -20.13 24.27
CA GLN A 40 -23.68 -19.76 22.90
C GLN A 40 -23.56 -18.24 22.77
N ASP A 41 -24.56 -17.49 23.24
CA ASP A 41 -24.56 -16.02 23.20
C ASP A 41 -23.34 -15.44 23.96
N THR A 42 -23.01 -16.02 25.11
CA THR A 42 -21.85 -15.56 25.91
C THR A 42 -20.54 -15.91 25.20
N ARG A 43 -20.42 -17.09 24.61
CA ARG A 43 -19.24 -17.50 23.84
C ARG A 43 -19.04 -16.62 22.63
N ASP A 44 -20.08 -16.37 21.85
CA ASP A 44 -20.02 -15.57 20.62
C ASP A 44 -19.69 -14.12 20.96
N PHE A 45 -20.26 -13.55 22.02
CA PHE A 45 -19.92 -12.23 22.53
C PHE A 45 -18.45 -12.13 22.95
N ILE A 46 -17.93 -13.12 23.70
CA ILE A 46 -16.52 -13.13 24.13
C ILE A 46 -15.60 -13.28 22.90
N THR A 47 -15.93 -14.19 21.97
CA THR A 47 -15.10 -14.41 20.79
C THR A 47 -15.06 -13.17 19.91
N GLN A 48 -16.20 -12.55 19.66
CA GLN A 48 -16.30 -11.32 18.87
C GLN A 48 -15.55 -10.16 19.53
N THR A 49 -15.70 -9.98 20.84
CA THR A 49 -14.99 -8.91 21.57
C THR A 49 -13.48 -9.13 21.55
N ILE A 50 -13.02 -10.39 21.67
CA ILE A 50 -11.59 -10.72 21.60
C ILE A 50 -11.05 -10.47 20.19
N GLU A 51 -11.73 -10.94 19.15
CA GLU A 51 -11.34 -10.72 17.75
C GLU A 51 -11.31 -9.23 17.39
N GLU A 52 -12.30 -8.46 17.83
CA GLU A 52 -12.31 -7.00 17.64
C GLU A 52 -11.12 -6.32 18.34
N HIS A 53 -10.79 -6.71 19.56
CA HIS A 53 -9.63 -6.15 20.28
C HIS A 53 -8.29 -6.53 19.64
N PHE A 54 -8.14 -7.77 19.15
CA PHE A 54 -6.92 -8.19 18.46
C PHE A 54 -6.78 -7.47 17.12
N ASN A 55 -7.85 -7.38 16.34
CA ASN A 55 -7.86 -6.64 15.07
C ASN A 55 -7.54 -5.15 15.28
N GLN A 56 -8.08 -4.52 16.31
CA GLN A 56 -7.74 -3.13 16.67
C GLN A 56 -6.27 -2.98 17.07
N ALA A 57 -5.71 -3.92 17.81
CA ALA A 57 -4.30 -3.88 18.20
C ALA A 57 -3.37 -4.02 16.99
N ASP A 58 -3.70 -4.90 16.07
CA ASP A 58 -2.94 -5.09 14.82
C ASP A 58 -3.08 -3.87 13.90
N GLU A 59 -4.27 -3.28 13.81
CA GLU A 59 -4.51 -2.04 13.06
C GLU A 59 -3.74 -0.85 13.66
N ILE A 60 -3.74 -0.69 14.98
CA ILE A 60 -2.95 0.33 15.69
C ILE A 60 -1.46 0.14 15.42
N LYS A 61 -0.98 -1.11 15.42
CA LYS A 61 0.42 -1.42 15.12
C LYS A 61 0.75 -1.05 13.68
N ALA A 62 -0.06 -1.47 12.73
CA ALA A 62 0.11 -1.14 11.31
C ALA A 62 0.08 0.37 11.07
N LEU A 63 -0.84 1.11 11.69
CA LEU A 63 -0.91 2.57 11.60
C LEU A 63 0.31 3.27 12.23
N ARG A 64 0.86 2.74 13.32
CA ARG A 64 2.09 3.27 13.92
C ARG A 64 3.31 3.03 13.03
N GLU A 65 3.42 1.85 12.41
CA GLU A 65 4.47 1.52 11.46
C GLU A 65 4.38 2.43 10.23
N GLN A 66 3.18 2.66 9.69
CA GLN A 66 2.95 3.60 8.58
C GLN A 66 3.28 5.05 8.97
N ASN A 67 2.91 5.50 10.16
CA ASN A 67 3.27 6.85 10.63
C ASN A 67 4.79 7.00 10.78
N ALA A 68 5.48 6.02 11.33
CA ALA A 68 6.94 6.05 11.45
C ALA A 68 7.62 6.08 10.07
N GLU A 69 7.11 5.32 9.11
CA GLU A 69 7.58 5.32 7.72
C GLU A 69 7.33 6.67 7.04
N LEU A 70 6.16 7.28 7.24
CA LEU A 70 5.82 8.60 6.72
C LEU A 70 6.72 9.69 7.33
N GLU A 71 6.95 9.67 8.63
CA GLU A 71 7.85 10.62 9.32
C GLU A 71 9.29 10.47 8.82
N HIS A 72 9.76 9.25 8.62
CA HIS A 72 11.09 8.98 8.07
C HIS A 72 11.20 9.51 6.63
N SER A 73 10.19 9.25 5.79
CA SER A 73 10.15 9.73 4.41
C SER A 73 10.10 11.27 4.33
N ALA A 74 9.30 11.91 5.16
CA ALA A 74 9.23 13.37 5.25
C ALA A 74 10.57 13.97 5.71
N THR A 75 11.24 13.34 6.66
CA THR A 75 12.57 13.75 7.14
C THR A 75 13.62 13.64 6.05
N LEU A 76 13.64 12.52 5.31
CA LEU A 76 14.56 12.34 4.19
C LEU A 76 14.31 13.39 3.10
N LEU A 77 13.05 13.62 2.74
CA LEU A 77 12.69 14.59 1.73
C LEU A 77 13.09 16.02 2.12
N SER A 78 12.88 16.41 3.37
CA SER A 78 13.30 17.71 3.89
C SER A 78 14.82 17.85 3.92
N ALA A 79 15.55 16.78 4.26
CA ALA A 79 17.02 16.78 4.23
C ALA A 79 17.56 16.89 2.79
N PHE A 80 16.92 16.26 1.82
CA PHE A 80 17.25 16.40 0.40
C PHE A 80 16.98 17.82 -0.10
N ALA A 81 15.80 18.38 0.20
CA ALA A 81 15.45 19.75 -0.15
C ALA A 81 16.47 20.75 0.42
N TYR A 82 16.85 20.60 1.69
CA TYR A 82 17.85 21.44 2.34
C TYR A 82 19.24 21.31 1.69
N LYS A 83 19.68 20.08 1.38
CA LYS A 83 20.98 19.84 0.74
C LYS A 83 21.02 20.41 -0.68
N LEU A 84 19.93 20.29 -1.42
CA LEU A 84 19.78 20.86 -2.75
C LEU A 84 19.81 22.40 -2.70
N ASP A 85 19.05 23.01 -1.78
CA ASP A 85 19.04 24.47 -1.58
C ASP A 85 20.43 25.00 -1.22
N ALA A 86 21.18 24.28 -0.38
CA ALA A 86 22.55 24.62 -0.05
C ALA A 86 23.48 24.59 -1.27
N LEU A 87 23.40 23.56 -2.11
CA LEU A 87 24.21 23.44 -3.33
C LEU A 87 23.84 24.51 -4.38
N LEU A 88 22.57 24.86 -4.50
CA LEU A 88 22.09 25.87 -5.43
C LEU A 88 22.43 27.30 -4.95
N SER A 89 22.43 27.54 -3.63
CA SER A 89 22.82 28.84 -3.06
C SER A 89 24.30 29.15 -3.27
N GLU A 90 25.18 28.13 -3.29
CA GLU A 90 26.60 28.29 -3.62
C GLU A 90 26.82 28.70 -5.09
N GLN A 91 25.88 28.35 -5.99
CA GLN A 91 26.02 28.67 -7.43
C GLN A 91 25.27 29.92 -7.90
N ASN A 92 24.80 30.78 -6.99
CA ASN A 92 24.00 31.97 -7.34
C ASN A 92 22.75 31.67 -8.20
N SER A 93 22.24 30.48 -8.11
CA SER A 93 21.06 30.00 -8.83
C SER A 93 19.77 30.37 -8.09
N THR A 94 18.69 30.56 -8.83
CA THR A 94 17.35 30.87 -8.28
C THR A 94 16.95 29.85 -7.21
N ARG A 95 16.45 30.34 -6.08
CA ARG A 95 15.96 29.47 -5.00
C ARG A 95 15.00 28.42 -5.53
N PHE A 96 15.41 27.19 -5.43
CA PHE A 96 14.59 26.04 -5.78
C PHE A 96 14.01 25.49 -4.48
N ASN A 97 12.70 25.60 -4.33
CA ASN A 97 11.98 25.03 -3.19
C ASN A 97 11.01 23.96 -3.75
N PRO A 98 11.45 22.71 -3.84
CA PRO A 98 10.57 21.65 -4.32
C PRO A 98 9.39 21.51 -3.37
N ASP A 99 8.20 21.75 -3.88
CA ASP A 99 6.98 21.52 -3.12
C ASP A 99 6.52 20.08 -3.36
N VAL A 100 6.24 19.37 -2.26
CA VAL A 100 5.81 17.97 -2.28
C VAL A 100 4.54 17.81 -1.48
N LYS A 101 3.57 17.13 -2.05
CA LYS A 101 2.26 16.93 -1.45
C LYS A 101 2.03 15.45 -1.17
N LEU A 102 1.57 15.15 0.05
CA LEU A 102 1.16 13.80 0.42
C LEU A 102 -0.18 13.48 -0.25
N VAL A 103 -0.24 12.34 -0.93
CA VAL A 103 -1.45 11.82 -1.56
C VAL A 103 -1.73 10.39 -1.11
N ARG A 104 -2.99 10.01 -1.11
CA ARG A 104 -3.43 8.68 -0.71
C ARG A 104 -3.72 7.82 -1.95
N ALA A 105 -3.28 6.57 -1.92
CA ALA A 105 -3.70 5.56 -2.87
C ALA A 105 -5.14 5.15 -2.58
N LEU A 106 -6.00 5.17 -3.60
CA LEU A 106 -7.42 4.86 -3.48
C LEU A 106 -7.71 3.40 -3.84
N SER A 107 -7.30 2.98 -5.03
CA SER A 107 -7.54 1.62 -5.54
C SER A 107 -6.66 1.33 -6.75
N TYR A 108 -6.50 0.05 -7.07
CA TYR A 108 -5.93 -0.35 -8.36
C TYR A 108 -6.86 0.05 -9.53
N MET A 109 -6.28 0.41 -10.66
CA MET A 109 -7.04 0.69 -11.88
C MET A 109 -7.76 -0.57 -12.39
N ASN A 110 -7.10 -1.72 -12.37
CA ASN A 110 -7.64 -3.00 -12.79
C ASN A 110 -7.26 -4.12 -11.82
N ILE A 111 -8.09 -5.14 -11.72
CA ILE A 111 -7.78 -6.36 -10.97
C ILE A 111 -6.63 -7.09 -11.68
N GLY A 112 -5.52 -7.33 -10.98
CA GLY A 112 -4.33 -8.00 -11.52
C GLY A 112 -3.28 -7.07 -12.17
N ASP A 113 -3.53 -5.77 -12.29
CA ASP A 113 -2.56 -4.76 -12.68
C ASP A 113 -2.15 -3.96 -11.44
N HIS A 114 -1.04 -4.33 -10.85
CA HIS A 114 -0.55 -3.74 -9.60
C HIS A 114 0.30 -2.48 -9.83
N ASP A 115 0.60 -2.14 -11.08
CA ASP A 115 1.45 -1.01 -11.43
C ASP A 115 0.66 0.29 -11.67
N LYS A 116 -0.69 0.24 -11.64
CA LYS A 116 -1.58 1.38 -11.87
C LYS A 116 -2.54 1.58 -10.72
N ILE A 117 -2.47 2.74 -10.10
CA ILE A 117 -3.21 3.08 -8.87
C ILE A 117 -3.90 4.43 -9.02
N TRP A 118 -5.20 4.49 -8.74
CA TRP A 118 -5.92 5.75 -8.58
C TRP A 118 -5.49 6.41 -7.28
N ILE A 119 -5.22 7.71 -7.32
CA ILE A 119 -4.78 8.49 -6.16
C ILE A 119 -5.71 9.66 -5.90
N ASP A 120 -5.72 10.11 -4.64
CA ASP A 120 -6.48 11.28 -4.17
C ASP A 120 -5.58 12.51 -4.29
N PHE A 121 -5.78 13.30 -5.34
CA PHE A 121 -4.98 14.49 -5.61
C PHE A 121 -5.85 15.65 -6.13
N ASP A 122 -6.26 16.56 -5.24
CA ASP A 122 -7.22 17.63 -5.50
C ASP A 122 -6.68 18.74 -6.44
N GLU A 123 -5.36 18.99 -6.43
CA GLU A 123 -4.71 20.04 -7.24
C GLU A 123 -4.14 19.49 -8.55
N PHE A 124 -4.79 18.46 -9.10
CA PHE A 124 -4.35 17.80 -10.31
C PHE A 124 -4.57 18.68 -11.55
N ASP A 125 -3.51 18.91 -12.32
CA ASP A 125 -3.55 19.54 -13.63
C ASP A 125 -3.45 18.46 -14.71
N GLU A 126 -4.47 18.38 -15.57
CA GLU A 126 -4.60 17.34 -16.59
C GLU A 126 -3.51 17.38 -17.68
N ASP A 127 -2.88 18.54 -17.87
CA ASP A 127 -1.85 18.77 -18.89
C ASP A 127 -0.44 18.47 -18.37
N ARG A 128 -0.30 18.14 -17.07
CA ARG A 128 0.99 17.95 -16.40
C ARG A 128 1.21 16.49 -15.97
N ILE A 129 2.45 16.04 -16.11
CA ILE A 129 2.94 14.78 -15.51
C ILE A 129 3.69 15.14 -14.23
N TYR A 130 3.44 14.38 -13.16
CA TYR A 130 4.06 14.60 -11.86
C TYR A 130 4.93 13.43 -11.43
N GLY A 131 6.04 13.71 -10.75
CA GLY A 131 6.88 12.68 -10.14
C GLY A 131 6.28 12.16 -8.84
N LEU A 132 6.35 10.85 -8.66
CA LEU A 132 5.97 10.16 -7.42
C LEU A 132 7.19 9.74 -6.63
N ILE A 133 7.17 10.01 -5.33
CA ILE A 133 8.22 9.64 -4.38
C ILE A 133 7.62 8.76 -3.28
N SER A 134 8.35 7.74 -2.88
CA SER A 134 8.09 6.93 -1.69
C SER A 134 9.41 6.63 -0.99
N GLN A 135 9.43 6.74 0.33
CA GLN A 135 10.64 6.47 1.13
C GLN A 135 11.90 7.23 0.65
N GLY A 136 11.72 8.47 0.15
CA GLY A 136 12.82 9.28 -0.38
C GLY A 136 13.40 8.81 -1.73
N LYS A 137 12.76 7.89 -2.43
CA LYS A 137 13.14 7.36 -3.75
C LYS A 137 12.02 7.55 -4.76
N THR A 138 12.35 7.48 -6.05
CA THR A 138 11.32 7.49 -7.11
C THR A 138 10.38 6.29 -6.95
N ALA A 139 9.08 6.53 -7.06
CA ALA A 139 8.05 5.49 -7.00
C ALA A 139 7.29 5.32 -8.34
N GLY A 140 7.43 6.28 -9.25
CA GLY A 140 6.74 6.30 -10.53
C GLY A 140 6.35 7.71 -10.96
N ILE A 141 5.33 7.83 -11.79
CA ILE A 141 4.80 9.11 -12.27
C ILE A 141 3.28 9.15 -12.13
N VAL A 142 2.69 10.35 -12.14
CA VAL A 142 1.24 10.55 -12.22
C VAL A 142 0.89 11.13 -13.57
N VAL A 143 -0.09 10.55 -14.22
CA VAL A 143 -0.59 10.95 -15.52
C VAL A 143 -2.10 11.17 -15.50
N ASN A 144 -2.60 11.93 -16.46
CA ASN A 144 -4.03 12.07 -16.70
C ASN A 144 -4.60 10.79 -17.33
N LYS A 145 -5.66 10.28 -16.74
CA LYS A 145 -6.48 9.22 -17.32
C LYS A 145 -7.96 9.59 -17.20
N ASP A 146 -8.53 10.03 -18.32
CA ASP A 146 -9.94 10.42 -18.40
C ASP A 146 -10.33 11.51 -17.36
N GLY A 147 -9.46 12.53 -17.16
CA GLY A 147 -9.67 13.62 -16.19
C GLY A 147 -9.32 13.29 -14.76
N ASN A 148 -8.73 12.12 -14.49
CA ASN A 148 -8.39 11.68 -13.14
C ASN A 148 -6.89 11.37 -13.00
N PRO A 149 -6.30 11.62 -11.81
CA PRO A 149 -4.90 11.33 -11.55
C PRO A 149 -4.65 9.83 -11.38
N LEU A 150 -3.88 9.25 -12.31
CA LEU A 150 -3.47 7.85 -12.31
C LEU A 150 -1.97 7.76 -12.03
N ALA A 151 -1.59 7.13 -10.95
CA ALA A 151 -0.22 6.78 -10.64
C ALA A 151 0.20 5.55 -11.47
N LEU A 152 1.27 5.70 -12.23
CA LEU A 152 1.99 4.61 -12.89
C LEU A 152 3.24 4.34 -12.06
N LEU A 153 3.29 3.18 -11.41
CA LEU A 153 4.45 2.81 -10.60
C LEU A 153 5.70 2.65 -11.50
N GLN A 154 6.88 2.71 -10.91
CA GLN A 154 8.14 2.71 -11.65
C GLN A 154 8.39 1.45 -12.50
N THR A 155 7.65 0.37 -12.24
CA THR A 155 7.68 -0.88 -13.02
C THR A 155 6.79 -0.84 -14.26
N ASP A 156 5.81 0.07 -14.31
CA ASP A 156 4.93 0.23 -15.47
C ASP A 156 5.72 0.67 -16.71
N PRO A 157 5.56 0.01 -17.87
CA PRO A 157 6.28 0.37 -19.10
C PRO A 157 6.03 1.79 -19.60
N LYS A 158 4.98 2.46 -19.16
CA LYS A 158 4.67 3.86 -19.48
C LYS A 158 5.25 4.84 -18.45
N SER A 159 5.72 4.35 -17.30
CA SER A 159 6.43 5.18 -16.33
C SER A 159 7.82 5.50 -16.88
N THR A 160 7.98 6.72 -17.39
CA THR A 160 9.18 7.16 -18.10
C THR A 160 9.61 8.52 -17.59
N PHE A 161 10.89 8.66 -17.23
CA PHE A 161 11.46 9.91 -16.74
C PHE A 161 12.98 9.97 -16.97
N SER A 162 13.54 11.17 -16.94
CA SER A 162 14.96 11.43 -17.21
C SER A 162 15.84 11.15 -15.99
N VAL A 163 17.00 10.55 -16.22
CA VAL A 163 17.95 10.17 -15.18
C VAL A 163 19.38 10.58 -15.48
N SER A 164 20.17 10.65 -14.42
CA SER A 164 21.61 10.89 -14.41
C SER A 164 22.30 9.74 -13.68
N ILE A 165 23.36 9.18 -14.26
CA ILE A 165 24.05 7.99 -13.79
C ILE A 165 25.46 8.34 -13.33
N GLY A 166 25.80 7.90 -12.12
CA GLY A 166 27.14 8.00 -11.55
C GLY A 166 27.64 9.43 -11.36
N GLU A 167 28.90 9.55 -11.03
CA GLU A 167 29.58 10.85 -10.83
C GLU A 167 29.80 11.63 -12.13
N GLU A 168 29.85 10.92 -13.27
CA GLU A 168 30.00 11.54 -14.60
C GLU A 168 28.70 12.15 -15.13
N HIS A 169 27.59 12.04 -14.38
CA HIS A 169 26.25 12.54 -14.76
C HIS A 169 25.80 12.09 -16.15
N ILE A 170 26.01 10.78 -16.46
CA ILE A 170 25.62 10.18 -17.73
C ILE A 170 24.10 10.24 -17.88
N ALA A 171 23.64 10.90 -18.93
CA ALA A 171 22.21 11.05 -19.20
C ALA A 171 21.59 9.75 -19.75
N GLY A 172 20.35 9.48 -19.34
CA GLY A 172 19.56 8.37 -19.83
C GLY A 172 18.06 8.59 -19.55
N ILE A 173 17.24 7.69 -20.07
CA ILE A 173 15.79 7.66 -19.83
C ILE A 173 15.46 6.38 -19.08
N ALA A 174 14.96 6.51 -17.85
CA ALA A 174 14.41 5.41 -17.08
C ALA A 174 13.01 5.04 -17.57
N MET A 175 12.75 3.76 -17.73
CA MET A 175 11.47 3.20 -18.16
C MET A 175 11.19 1.92 -17.39
N GLY A 176 9.96 1.71 -16.96
CA GLY A 176 9.53 0.43 -16.42
C GLY A 176 9.58 -0.67 -17.47
N ASN A 177 9.82 -1.91 -17.05
CA ASN A 177 9.86 -3.08 -17.93
C ASN A 177 8.91 -4.21 -17.48
N GLY A 178 7.97 -3.91 -16.57
CA GLY A 178 7.02 -4.85 -15.98
C GLY A 178 7.56 -5.61 -14.76
N SER A 179 8.88 -5.56 -14.49
CA SER A 179 9.48 -6.24 -13.35
C SER A 179 10.52 -5.38 -12.61
N GLY A 180 10.92 -4.26 -13.20
CA GLY A 180 11.93 -3.35 -12.70
C GLY A 180 12.06 -2.13 -13.59
N ILE A 181 13.23 -1.49 -13.56
CA ILE A 181 13.55 -0.29 -14.32
C ILE A 181 14.68 -0.59 -15.29
N THR A 182 14.53 -0.13 -16.52
CA THR A 182 15.60 -0.14 -17.53
C THR A 182 15.89 1.29 -17.97
N ILE A 183 17.14 1.68 -17.95
CA ILE A 183 17.59 2.93 -18.54
C ILE A 183 17.93 2.68 -20.00
N LYS A 184 17.42 3.53 -20.90
CA LYS A 184 17.70 3.48 -22.32
C LYS A 184 18.31 4.80 -22.81
N PHE A 185 18.78 4.79 -24.08
CA PHE A 185 19.32 5.94 -24.77
C PHE A 185 20.59 6.53 -24.13
N ILE A 186 21.39 5.68 -23.46
CA ILE A 186 22.73 6.05 -23.02
C ILE A 186 23.64 6.14 -24.24
N ALA A 187 24.35 7.26 -24.42
CA ALA A 187 25.21 7.43 -25.58
C ALA A 187 26.32 6.35 -25.64
N GLN A 188 26.59 5.82 -26.83
CA GLN A 188 27.51 4.68 -27.02
C GLN A 188 28.93 4.93 -26.50
N TRP A 189 29.40 6.16 -26.54
CA TRP A 189 30.75 6.54 -26.08
C TRP A 189 30.86 6.72 -24.57
N LEU A 190 29.74 6.69 -23.83
CA LEU A 190 29.70 6.77 -22.38
C LEU A 190 29.73 5.35 -21.79
N ASN A 191 30.37 5.19 -20.64
CA ASN A 191 30.57 3.88 -20.03
C ASN A 191 30.03 3.82 -18.60
N PRO A 192 28.74 3.68 -18.42
CA PRO A 192 28.16 3.45 -17.10
C PRO A 192 28.65 2.10 -16.56
N LYS A 193 28.92 2.03 -15.27
CA LYS A 193 29.45 0.85 -14.60
C LYS A 193 28.38 0.20 -13.74
N VAL A 194 28.48 -1.11 -13.59
CA VAL A 194 27.69 -1.84 -12.58
C VAL A 194 28.04 -1.30 -11.20
N GLY A 195 27.00 -0.98 -10.41
CA GLY A 195 27.15 -0.34 -9.10
C GLY A 195 26.99 1.17 -9.10
N ASP A 196 27.02 1.83 -10.28
CA ASP A 196 26.79 3.26 -10.37
C ASP A 196 25.39 3.61 -9.84
N GLU A 197 25.31 4.67 -9.04
CA GLU A 197 24.06 5.19 -8.52
C GLU A 197 23.32 5.97 -9.59
N VAL A 198 21.99 5.84 -9.60
CA VAL A 198 21.11 6.49 -10.55
C VAL A 198 20.20 7.45 -9.81
N TYR A 199 20.14 8.67 -10.31
CA TYR A 199 19.32 9.75 -9.79
C TYR A 199 18.46 10.35 -10.90
N THR A 200 17.37 11.03 -10.56
CA THR A 200 16.61 11.84 -11.53
C THR A 200 17.47 13.02 -11.99
N SER A 201 17.35 13.39 -13.25
CA SER A 201 18.13 14.50 -13.81
C SER A 201 17.46 15.88 -13.70
N GLY A 202 16.14 15.91 -13.54
CA GLY A 202 15.35 17.14 -13.55
C GLY A 202 15.06 17.73 -14.94
N LEU A 203 15.60 17.14 -16.02
CA LEU A 203 15.54 17.73 -17.37
C LEU A 203 14.17 17.64 -18.05
N ASP A 204 13.32 16.71 -17.59
CA ASP A 204 11.98 16.49 -18.15
C ASP A 204 10.87 17.28 -17.46
N GLY A 205 11.20 17.96 -16.36
CA GLY A 205 10.22 18.67 -15.58
C GLY A 205 9.22 17.76 -14.83
N ILE A 206 9.52 16.47 -14.66
CA ILE A 206 8.69 15.51 -13.90
C ILE A 206 9.19 15.41 -12.46
N PHE A 207 10.52 15.31 -12.30
CA PHE A 207 11.22 15.30 -11.04
C PHE A 207 12.20 16.47 -10.93
N PHE A 208 12.50 16.90 -9.73
CA PHE A 208 13.73 17.66 -9.53
C PHE A 208 14.95 16.73 -9.61
N GLY A 209 16.13 17.28 -9.90
CA GLY A 209 17.36 16.49 -9.97
C GLY A 209 17.79 15.95 -8.62
N GLY A 210 18.33 14.72 -8.60
CA GLY A 210 18.94 14.14 -7.42
C GLY A 210 18.04 13.20 -6.60
N VAL A 211 16.81 12.90 -7.03
CA VAL A 211 16.00 11.87 -6.37
C VAL A 211 16.56 10.47 -6.70
N PRO A 212 16.91 9.66 -5.69
CA PRO A 212 17.45 8.32 -5.94
C PRO A 212 16.47 7.41 -6.69
N VAL A 213 16.97 6.70 -7.70
CA VAL A 213 16.23 5.68 -8.47
C VAL A 213 16.67 4.27 -8.06
N GLY A 214 17.98 4.05 -7.95
CA GLY A 214 18.59 2.77 -7.62
C GLY A 214 20.05 2.70 -8.06
N LYS A 215 20.54 1.47 -8.31
CA LYS A 215 21.91 1.21 -8.76
C LYS A 215 21.91 0.36 -10.04
N ILE A 216 22.87 0.59 -10.91
CA ILE A 216 23.03 -0.23 -12.10
C ILE A 216 23.42 -1.65 -11.70
N SER A 217 22.64 -2.63 -12.11
CA SER A 217 22.94 -4.05 -11.93
C SER A 217 23.55 -4.70 -13.19
N LYS A 218 23.20 -4.19 -14.37
CA LYS A 218 23.72 -4.70 -15.64
C LYS A 218 23.68 -3.64 -16.73
N VAL A 219 24.67 -3.68 -17.64
CA VAL A 219 24.75 -2.82 -18.83
C VAL A 219 24.68 -3.69 -20.07
N TYR A 220 23.97 -3.24 -21.11
CA TYR A 220 23.85 -3.87 -22.40
C TYR A 220 24.25 -2.88 -23.50
N GLU A 221 24.85 -3.40 -24.55
CA GLU A 221 25.13 -2.66 -25.78
C GLU A 221 24.04 -2.96 -26.79
N GLU A 222 23.39 -1.91 -27.28
CA GLU A 222 22.44 -1.95 -28.36
C GLU A 222 23.13 -1.40 -29.64
N GLU A 223 22.48 -1.47 -30.79
CA GLU A 223 23.09 -1.00 -32.04
C GLU A 223 23.42 0.50 -32.06
N LEU A 224 22.56 1.33 -31.46
CA LEU A 224 22.65 2.79 -31.51
C LEU A 224 22.92 3.46 -30.16
N TYR A 225 22.71 2.77 -29.07
CA TYR A 225 22.86 3.29 -27.71
C TYR A 225 23.21 2.15 -26.74
N LYS A 226 23.49 2.49 -25.49
CA LYS A 226 23.59 1.50 -24.42
C LYS A 226 22.33 1.54 -23.55
N SER A 227 21.99 0.42 -22.96
CA SER A 227 20.93 0.29 -21.97
C SER A 227 21.46 -0.32 -20.67
N ALA A 228 20.81 -0.02 -19.56
CA ALA A 228 21.19 -0.54 -18.25
C ALA A 228 19.96 -0.96 -17.43
N ILE A 229 20.08 -2.05 -16.70
CA ILE A 229 19.08 -2.45 -15.72
C ILE A 229 19.41 -1.80 -14.40
N VAL A 230 18.40 -1.26 -13.76
CA VAL A 230 18.50 -0.67 -12.42
C VAL A 230 17.88 -1.62 -11.41
N GLU A 231 18.61 -1.93 -10.37
CA GLU A 231 18.12 -2.58 -9.18
C GLU A 231 17.68 -1.50 -8.18
N THR A 232 16.44 -1.58 -7.74
CA THR A 232 15.88 -0.67 -6.73
C THR A 232 15.58 -1.45 -5.46
N ASP A 233 15.96 -0.89 -4.31
CA ASP A 233 15.61 -1.45 -3.01
C ASP A 233 14.14 -1.19 -2.64
N LEU A 234 13.44 -0.36 -3.43
CA LEU A 234 12.06 -0.01 -3.18
C LEU A 234 11.16 -1.18 -3.59
N LYS A 235 10.77 -2.02 -2.63
CA LYS A 235 9.68 -2.98 -2.80
C LYS A 235 8.37 -2.25 -2.58
N ILE A 236 7.77 -1.73 -3.64
CA ILE A 236 6.45 -1.13 -3.57
C ILE A 236 5.42 -2.26 -3.42
N GLN A 237 5.16 -2.66 -2.18
CA GLN A 237 3.85 -3.19 -1.83
C GLN A 237 2.97 -1.96 -1.72
N VAL A 238 1.85 -1.90 -2.46
CA VAL A 238 0.97 -0.74 -2.62
C VAL A 238 1.05 0.20 -1.43
N PRO A 239 1.74 1.34 -1.55
CA PRO A 239 1.84 2.26 -0.46
C PRO A 239 0.47 2.90 -0.25
N SER A 240 -0.02 2.93 0.97
CA SER A 240 -1.25 3.67 1.30
C SER A 240 -1.10 5.17 1.02
N TYR A 241 0.14 5.67 1.06
CA TYR A 241 0.49 7.08 0.86
C TYR A 241 1.74 7.23 0.00
N LEU A 242 1.75 8.28 -0.82
CA LEU A 242 2.83 8.66 -1.73
C LEU A 242 3.03 10.18 -1.66
N TYR A 243 4.20 10.66 -2.09
CA TYR A 243 4.45 12.09 -2.26
C TYR A 243 4.48 12.44 -3.74
N ILE A 244 3.78 13.50 -4.11
CA ILE A 244 3.79 14.09 -5.46
C ILE A 244 4.63 15.36 -5.43
N ILE A 245 5.46 15.54 -6.46
CA ILE A 245 6.20 16.77 -6.69
C ILE A 245 5.28 17.74 -7.41
N THR A 246 4.87 18.83 -6.74
CA THR A 246 3.92 19.81 -7.29
C THR A 246 4.60 21.05 -7.85
N ASN A 247 5.80 21.38 -7.40
CA ASN A 247 6.59 22.49 -7.91
C ASN A 247 8.04 22.06 -8.14
N GLN A 248 8.67 22.65 -9.17
CA GLN A 248 10.05 22.38 -9.59
C GLN A 248 10.87 23.65 -9.61
#